data_a586c820e8652200adc0ce6c0f1429d1
#
_entry.id   a586c820e8652200adc0ce6c0f1429d1
#
_cell.length_a   1.000
_cell.length_b   1.000
_cell.length_c   1.000
_cell.angle_alpha   90.00
_cell.angle_beta   90.00
_cell.angle_gamma   90.00
#
_symmetry.space_group_name_H-M   'P 1'
#
loop_
_entity.id
_entity.type
_entity.pdbx_description
1 polymer ?
#
loop_
_entity_poly.entity_id
_entity_poly.type
_entity_poly.pdbx_seq_one_letter_code
_entity_poly.pdbx_strand_id
1 'polypeptide(L)'
;GLISSIFTSKSGISKIYNLGLVTYSNESKISILGISSSFLERHGAVSNEVAKAMCNKLKKLTKSNLCISTTGIAGPYGSTKSKPVGLVYIGILYNKKITIYKKIYKGTRIQIQKQTAKTIFNLIEDLI
;
A
#
# COMPACT_ATOMS: atom_id res chain seq x y z
N GLY A 1 -7.26 -4.09 -5.43
CA GLY A 1 -8.44 -3.92 -4.56
C GLY A 1 -8.62 -5.00 -3.50
N LEU A 2 -7.72 -6.01 -3.42
CA LEU A 2 -7.86 -7.16 -2.51
C LEU A 2 -7.97 -6.76 -1.03
N ILE A 3 -7.17 -5.80 -0.57
CA ILE A 3 -7.20 -5.34 0.83
C ILE A 3 -8.57 -4.72 1.14
N SER A 4 -9.07 -3.84 0.27
CA SER A 4 -10.41 -3.25 0.39
C SER A 4 -11.49 -4.34 0.40
N SER A 5 -11.39 -5.32 -0.50
CA SER A 5 -12.31 -6.45 -0.58
C SER A 5 -12.36 -7.25 0.73
N ILE A 6 -11.20 -7.53 1.35
CA ILE A 6 -11.16 -8.26 2.62
C ILE A 6 -11.79 -7.43 3.75
N PHE A 7 -11.50 -6.13 3.85
CA PHE A 7 -12.16 -5.27 4.83
C PHE A 7 -13.68 -5.25 4.65
N THR A 8 -14.13 -4.97 3.42
CA THR A 8 -15.57 -4.81 3.13
C THR A 8 -16.36 -6.12 3.18
N SER A 9 -15.69 -7.28 3.22
CA SER A 9 -16.35 -8.57 3.47
C SER A 9 -16.84 -8.74 4.92
N LYS A 10 -16.43 -7.87 5.84
CA LYS A 10 -16.82 -7.96 7.26
C LYS A 10 -18.07 -7.14 7.53
N SER A 11 -19.05 -7.77 8.16
CA SER A 11 -20.26 -7.07 8.61
C SER A 11 -19.92 -5.98 9.63
N GLY A 12 -20.54 -4.82 9.51
CA GLY A 12 -20.34 -3.67 10.42
C GLY A 12 -19.08 -2.84 10.12
N ILE A 13 -18.28 -3.20 9.13
CA ILE A 13 -17.04 -2.49 8.79
C ILE A 13 -17.27 -1.05 8.35
N SER A 14 -18.45 -0.72 7.84
CA SER A 14 -18.82 0.63 7.40
C SER A 14 -18.69 1.71 8.50
N LYS A 15 -18.70 1.29 9.77
CA LYS A 15 -18.50 2.18 10.92
C LYS A 15 -17.07 2.71 11.05
N ILE A 16 -16.09 2.00 10.49
CA ILE A 16 -14.66 2.32 10.65
C ILE A 16 -13.88 2.40 9.33
N TYR A 17 -14.35 1.77 8.27
CA TYR A 17 -13.70 1.78 6.97
C TYR A 17 -14.24 2.91 6.10
N ASN A 18 -13.45 3.98 5.97
CA ASN A 18 -13.87 5.20 5.28
C ASN A 18 -13.64 5.16 3.78
N LEU A 19 -12.47 4.67 3.35
CA LEU A 19 -12.05 4.82 1.95
C LEU A 19 -10.99 3.78 1.58
N GLY A 20 -11.13 3.20 0.40
CA GLY A 20 -10.08 2.44 -0.28
C GLY A 20 -9.83 3.01 -1.67
N LEU A 21 -8.59 3.22 -2.03
CA LEU A 21 -8.17 3.72 -3.33
C LEU A 21 -7.25 2.71 -4.01
N VAL A 22 -7.48 2.47 -5.29
CA VAL A 22 -6.60 1.69 -6.16
C VAL A 22 -5.92 2.65 -7.13
N THR A 23 -4.87 3.32 -6.66
CA THR A 23 -4.06 4.25 -7.48
C THR A 23 -3.00 3.46 -8.24
N TYR A 24 -3.45 2.74 -9.27
CA TYR A 24 -2.65 1.72 -9.94
C TYR A 24 -1.57 2.29 -10.84
N SER A 25 -1.85 3.36 -11.57
CA SER A 25 -0.90 4.06 -12.43
C SER A 25 -0.17 5.19 -11.69
N ASN A 26 0.91 5.70 -12.27
CA ASN A 26 1.56 6.90 -11.78
C ASN A 26 0.64 8.13 -11.91
N GLU A 27 -0.10 8.21 -13.00
CA GLU A 27 -1.08 9.28 -13.24
C GLU A 27 -2.13 9.33 -12.12
N SER A 28 -2.64 8.17 -11.66
CA SER A 28 -3.60 8.13 -10.56
C SER A 28 -2.97 8.50 -9.20
N LYS A 29 -1.69 8.18 -8.98
CA LYS A 29 -0.95 8.64 -7.80
C LYS A 29 -0.77 10.15 -7.78
N ILE A 30 -0.59 10.74 -8.96
CA ILE A 30 -0.48 12.21 -9.12
C ILE A 30 -1.85 12.87 -8.93
N SER A 31 -2.85 12.46 -9.72
CA SER A 31 -4.14 13.15 -9.79
C SER A 31 -5.01 12.96 -8.56
N ILE A 32 -4.98 11.77 -7.95
CA ILE A 32 -5.85 11.43 -6.82
C ILE A 32 -5.14 11.68 -5.48
N LEU A 33 -3.90 11.21 -5.33
CA LEU A 33 -3.16 11.37 -4.07
C LEU A 33 -2.32 12.65 -4.01
N GLY A 34 -2.12 13.34 -5.13
CA GLY A 34 -1.31 14.56 -5.19
C GLY A 34 0.18 14.29 -4.90
N ILE A 35 0.69 13.13 -5.29
CA ILE A 35 2.13 12.85 -5.27
C ILE A 35 2.71 13.47 -6.54
N SER A 36 3.77 14.29 -6.43
CA SER A 36 4.31 14.97 -7.61
C SER A 36 5.00 14.00 -8.58
N SER A 37 4.95 14.31 -9.88
CA SER A 37 5.63 13.53 -10.92
C SER A 37 7.14 13.43 -10.64
N SER A 38 7.77 14.54 -10.27
CA SER A 38 9.20 14.59 -9.94
C SER A 38 9.57 13.68 -8.75
N PHE A 39 8.68 13.54 -7.76
CA PHE A 39 8.89 12.63 -6.64
C PHE A 39 8.84 11.17 -7.08
N LEU A 40 7.86 10.82 -7.93
CA LEU A 40 7.74 9.47 -8.51
C LEU A 40 8.92 9.12 -9.42
N GLU A 41 9.40 10.07 -10.23
CA GLU A 41 10.57 9.88 -11.09
C GLU A 41 11.85 9.67 -10.28
N ARG A 42 12.03 10.43 -9.21
CA ARG A 42 13.22 10.34 -8.34
C ARG A 42 13.30 9.02 -7.58
N HIS A 43 12.20 8.56 -7.01
CA HIS A 43 12.18 7.40 -6.10
C HIS A 43 11.68 6.12 -6.75
N GLY A 44 10.97 6.22 -7.88
CA GLY A 44 10.23 5.12 -8.47
C GLY A 44 8.97 4.78 -7.69
N ALA A 45 7.93 4.33 -8.39
CA ALA A 45 6.64 4.01 -7.77
C ALA A 45 6.76 2.94 -6.66
N VAL A 46 7.65 1.96 -6.82
CA VAL A 46 7.92 0.90 -5.85
C VAL A 46 9.11 1.29 -4.99
N SER A 47 8.84 1.99 -3.90
CA SER A 47 9.86 2.49 -2.98
C SER A 47 9.29 2.76 -1.59
N ASN A 48 10.19 2.84 -0.61
CA ASN A 48 9.88 3.26 0.76
C ASN A 48 9.23 4.65 0.78
N GLU A 49 9.82 5.58 0.05
CA GLU A 49 9.42 6.98 -0.02
C GLU A 49 8.00 7.12 -0.58
N VAL A 50 7.68 6.39 -1.65
CA VAL A 50 6.34 6.43 -2.26
C VAL A 50 5.31 5.75 -1.35
N ALA A 51 5.61 4.62 -0.72
CA ALA A 51 4.70 4.00 0.26
C ALA A 51 4.39 4.97 1.41
N LYS A 52 5.41 5.66 1.94
CA LYS A 52 5.25 6.68 2.98
C LYS A 52 4.40 7.86 2.50
N ALA A 53 4.67 8.36 1.30
CA ALA A 53 3.90 9.46 0.71
C ALA A 53 2.43 9.07 0.53
N MET A 54 2.14 7.86 0.03
CA MET A 54 0.77 7.35 -0.12
C MET A 54 0.01 7.34 1.21
N CYS A 55 0.59 6.83 2.30
CA CYS A 55 -0.01 6.86 3.63
C CYS A 55 -0.31 8.29 4.10
N ASN A 56 0.67 9.20 3.97
CA ASN A 56 0.52 10.59 4.40
C ASN A 56 -0.58 11.33 3.61
N LYS A 57 -0.65 11.09 2.30
CA LYS A 57 -1.69 11.68 1.44
C LYS A 57 -3.07 11.12 1.78
N LEU A 58 -3.17 9.80 2.01
CA LEU A 58 -4.41 9.19 2.46
C LEU A 58 -4.87 9.74 3.82
N LYS A 59 -3.95 9.92 4.79
CA LYS A 59 -4.24 10.56 6.07
C LYS A 59 -4.78 11.98 5.93
N LYS A 60 -4.19 12.77 5.03
CA LYS A 60 -4.68 14.13 4.75
C LYS A 60 -6.10 14.11 4.18
N LEU A 61 -6.38 13.16 3.31
CA LEU A 61 -7.68 13.02 2.63
C LEU A 61 -8.79 12.54 3.58
N THR A 62 -8.49 11.52 4.40
CA THR A 62 -9.52 10.82 5.18
C THR A 62 -9.60 11.23 6.65
N LYS A 63 -8.52 11.83 7.20
CA LYS A 63 -8.34 12.08 8.63
C LYS A 63 -8.33 10.81 9.51
N SER A 64 -8.34 9.61 8.90
CA SER A 64 -8.37 8.33 9.59
C SER A 64 -7.16 8.12 10.50
N ASN A 65 -7.34 7.43 11.63
CA ASN A 65 -6.26 7.11 12.56
C ASN A 65 -5.35 5.99 12.07
N LEU A 66 -5.90 5.09 11.25
CA LEU A 66 -5.17 4.03 10.57
C LEU A 66 -5.21 4.30 9.05
N CYS A 67 -4.05 4.37 8.41
CA CYS A 67 -3.92 4.43 6.96
C CYS A 67 -2.91 3.38 6.52
N ILE A 68 -3.25 2.67 5.45
CA ILE A 68 -2.43 1.59 4.89
C ILE A 68 -2.12 1.93 3.45
N SER A 69 -0.89 1.71 3.02
CA SER A 69 -0.50 1.78 1.62
C SER A 69 0.30 0.57 1.19
N THR A 70 0.21 0.21 -0.06
CA THR A 70 1.05 -0.81 -0.69
C THR A 70 1.52 -0.35 -2.05
N THR A 71 2.79 -0.60 -2.34
CA THR A 71 3.34 -0.47 -3.68
C THR A 71 4.34 -1.59 -3.89
N GLY A 72 4.27 -2.27 -5.03
CA GLY A 72 5.08 -3.47 -5.23
C GLY A 72 5.04 -4.01 -6.65
N ILE A 73 5.83 -5.06 -6.87
CA ILE A 73 5.94 -5.79 -8.14
C ILE A 73 5.37 -7.19 -7.93
N ALA A 74 4.11 -7.37 -8.29
CA ALA A 74 3.44 -8.67 -8.15
C ALA A 74 3.85 -9.65 -9.25
N GLY A 75 4.46 -9.18 -10.34
CA GLY A 75 4.92 -9.99 -11.44
C GLY A 75 3.82 -10.44 -12.42
N PRO A 76 4.17 -11.30 -13.40
CA PRO A 76 5.52 -11.83 -13.68
C PRO A 76 6.50 -10.80 -14.26
N TYR A 77 5.99 -9.67 -14.77
CA TYR A 77 6.79 -8.59 -15.35
C TYR A 77 6.99 -7.42 -14.38
N GLY A 78 7.81 -6.45 -14.78
CA GLY A 78 8.01 -5.20 -14.04
C GLY A 78 9.20 -5.21 -13.11
N SER A 79 9.94 -6.33 -13.01
CA SER A 79 11.18 -6.38 -12.24
C SER A 79 12.31 -5.61 -12.92
N THR A 80 13.21 -5.09 -12.10
CA THR A 80 14.49 -4.51 -12.52
C THR A 80 15.63 -5.23 -11.80
N LYS A 81 16.89 -4.90 -12.15
CA LYS A 81 18.07 -5.49 -11.50
C LYS A 81 18.06 -5.29 -9.98
N SER A 82 17.55 -4.16 -9.50
CA SER A 82 17.50 -3.80 -8.08
C SER A 82 16.15 -4.04 -7.40
N LYS A 83 15.08 -4.28 -8.18
CA LYS A 83 13.71 -4.45 -7.69
C LYS A 83 13.11 -5.74 -8.26
N PRO A 84 13.22 -6.87 -7.53
CA PRO A 84 12.74 -8.16 -8.03
C PRO A 84 11.22 -8.27 -7.97
N VAL A 85 10.67 -9.24 -8.73
CA VAL A 85 9.28 -9.68 -8.54
C VAL A 85 9.10 -10.13 -7.09
N GLY A 86 7.98 -9.76 -6.49
CA GLY A 86 7.67 -10.04 -5.09
C GLY A 86 8.08 -8.94 -4.12
N LEU A 87 8.87 -7.94 -4.56
CA LEU A 87 9.19 -6.77 -3.75
C LEU A 87 7.92 -5.95 -3.51
N VAL A 88 7.60 -5.74 -2.24
CA VAL A 88 6.47 -4.93 -1.79
C VAL A 88 6.89 -4.05 -0.63
N TYR A 89 6.54 -2.78 -0.70
CA TYR A 89 6.58 -1.86 0.42
C TYR A 89 5.18 -1.69 0.98
N ILE A 90 5.04 -1.89 2.29
CA ILE A 90 3.79 -1.72 3.04
C ILE A 90 3.98 -0.55 3.99
N GLY A 91 3.17 0.49 3.85
CA GLY A 91 3.13 1.60 4.78
C GLY A 91 1.94 1.44 5.73
N ILE A 92 2.19 1.59 7.02
CA ILE A 92 1.15 1.65 8.05
C ILE A 92 1.35 2.92 8.87
N LEU A 93 0.38 3.80 8.80
CA LEU A 93 0.28 4.97 9.66
C LEU A 93 -0.78 4.70 10.72
N TYR A 94 -0.38 4.69 11.98
CA TYR A 94 -1.27 4.50 13.11
C TYR A 94 -0.95 5.53 14.20
N ASN A 95 -1.97 6.23 14.70
CA ASN A 95 -1.81 7.24 15.75
C ASN A 95 -0.64 8.22 15.53
N LYS A 96 -0.53 8.77 14.32
CA LYS A 96 0.50 9.72 13.86
C LYS A 96 1.89 9.11 13.61
N LYS A 97 2.15 7.85 14.00
CA LYS A 97 3.39 7.14 13.69
C LYS A 97 3.24 6.39 12.37
N ILE A 98 4.22 6.55 11.48
CA ILE A 98 4.27 5.80 10.22
C ILE A 98 5.44 4.84 10.24
N THR A 99 5.17 3.59 9.86
CA THR A 99 6.17 2.54 9.71
C THR A 99 6.08 1.96 8.32
N ILE A 100 7.22 1.75 7.67
CA ILE A 100 7.30 1.14 6.34
C ILE A 100 7.98 -0.21 6.47
N TYR A 101 7.34 -1.24 5.94
CA TYR A 101 7.86 -2.59 5.89
C TYR A 101 8.24 -2.94 4.45
N LYS A 102 9.48 -3.37 4.24
CA LYS A 102 9.95 -3.94 2.98
C LYS A 102 9.83 -5.45 3.06
N LYS A 103 9.15 -6.06 2.11
CA LYS A 103 8.98 -7.51 2.00
C LYS A 103 9.36 -7.98 0.60
N ILE A 104 9.85 -9.21 0.51
CA ILE A 104 10.08 -9.90 -0.77
C ILE A 104 9.38 -11.25 -0.66
N TYR A 105 8.28 -11.38 -1.40
CA TYR A 105 7.47 -12.59 -1.43
C TYR A 105 7.85 -13.46 -2.63
N LYS A 106 7.60 -14.76 -2.52
CA LYS A 106 7.77 -15.73 -3.63
C LYS A 106 6.42 -16.24 -4.08
N GLY A 107 6.34 -16.60 -5.35
CA GLY A 107 5.15 -17.22 -5.93
C GLY A 107 4.57 -16.45 -7.12
N THR A 108 3.38 -16.84 -7.51
CA THR A 108 2.61 -16.20 -8.58
C THR A 108 2.11 -14.82 -8.15
N ARG A 109 1.68 -14.02 -9.10
CA ARG A 109 1.06 -12.70 -8.86
C ARG A 109 -0.03 -12.76 -7.78
N ILE A 110 -0.95 -13.72 -7.89
CA ILE A 110 -2.04 -13.88 -6.92
C ILE A 110 -1.51 -14.27 -5.54
N GLN A 111 -0.51 -15.15 -5.47
CA GLN A 111 0.12 -15.55 -4.21
C GLN A 111 0.82 -14.38 -3.53
N ILE A 112 1.52 -13.54 -4.29
CA ILE A 112 2.19 -12.32 -3.77
C ILE A 112 1.15 -11.33 -3.22
N GLN A 113 0.04 -11.12 -3.94
CA GLN A 113 -1.07 -10.26 -3.46
C GLN A 113 -1.68 -10.80 -2.16
N LYS A 114 -1.95 -12.11 -2.07
CA LYS A 114 -2.50 -12.76 -0.87
C LYS A 114 -1.54 -12.69 0.32
N GLN A 115 -0.25 -12.95 0.10
CA GLN A 115 0.78 -12.84 1.15
C GLN A 115 0.90 -11.40 1.66
N THR A 116 0.85 -10.41 0.75
CA THR A 116 0.84 -8.99 1.12
C THR A 116 -0.35 -8.67 2.02
N ALA A 117 -1.56 -9.08 1.63
CA ALA A 117 -2.76 -8.85 2.43
C ALA A 117 -2.64 -9.52 3.81
N LYS A 118 -2.24 -10.78 3.87
CA LYS A 118 -2.03 -11.50 5.14
C LYS A 118 -1.05 -10.78 6.05
N THR A 119 0.09 -10.33 5.51
CA THR A 119 1.08 -9.56 6.29
C THR A 119 0.48 -8.28 6.86
N ILE A 120 -0.32 -7.56 6.08
CA ILE A 120 -0.97 -6.32 6.54
C ILE A 120 -1.90 -6.59 7.72
N PHE A 121 -2.75 -7.62 7.63
CA PHE A 121 -3.68 -7.94 8.70
C PHE A 121 -2.95 -8.36 9.98
N ASN A 122 -1.91 -9.18 9.89
CA ASN A 122 -1.09 -9.54 11.05
C ASN A 122 -0.45 -8.30 11.68
N LEU A 123 0.11 -7.38 10.87
CA LEU A 123 0.71 -6.15 11.38
C LEU A 123 -0.31 -5.22 12.05
N ILE A 124 -1.56 -5.22 11.59
CA ILE A 124 -2.63 -4.45 12.23
C ILE A 124 -3.04 -5.08 13.56
N GLU A 125 -3.17 -6.40 13.62
CA GLU A 125 -3.47 -7.13 14.86
C GLU A 125 -2.43 -6.85 15.95
N ASP A 126 -1.15 -6.76 15.59
CA ASP A 126 -0.06 -6.43 16.52
C ASP A 126 -0.09 -4.98 17.02
N LEU A 127 -0.83 -4.09 16.36
CA LEU A 127 -0.93 -2.66 16.71
C LEU A 127 -2.13 -2.32 17.60
N ILE A 128 -3.12 -3.19 17.61
CA ILE A 128 -4.38 -2.99 18.34
C ILE A 128 -4.39 -3.83 19.61
#